data_54709d118e55c90d2bf7bb35d6f17ae9
#
_entry.id   54709d118e55c90d2bf7bb35d6f17ae9
#
_cell.length_a   1.000
_cell.length_b   1.000
_cell.length_c   1.000
_cell.angle_alpha   90.00
_cell.angle_beta   90.00
_cell.angle_gamma   90.00
#
_symmetry.space_group_name_H-M   'P 1'
#
loop_
_entity.id
_entity.type
_entity.pdbx_description
1 polymer ?
#
loop_
_entity_poly.entity_id
_entity_poly.type
_entity_poly.pdbx_seq_one_letter_code
_entity_poly.pdbx_strand_id
1 'polypeptide(L)'
;MFSIFCKAQTDRQLIRKGNREFQKKNYVNAEIEFRKAIAFNPTNPQALYNLGTALLMQKKDSVAIKMLQKACKVEKNEVRKAQCFHNIGYICQSHQMYVEAIQAYKEALRHNPNDDETRYNLALCKKLLKNNPQKDKKQNQNSKNKDKDKEKSKKDKENKDNQQDKNEKKDKKQNPKENQMSKENAEQLLNAALQDEKATQQRISKAIQQSSRRKLQKNW
;
A
#
# COMPACT_ATOMS: atom_id res chain seq x y z
N MET A 1 23.02 -1.40 27.69
CA MET A 1 21.75 -2.15 27.55
C MET A 1 20.47 -1.38 27.88
N PHE A 2 20.48 -0.21 28.49
CA PHE A 2 19.28 0.59 28.87
C PHE A 2 18.51 1.22 27.70
N SER A 3 19.15 1.42 26.54
CA SER A 3 18.58 2.15 25.40
C SER A 3 17.45 1.42 24.65
N ILE A 4 17.41 0.09 24.72
CA ILE A 4 16.44 -0.73 23.97
C ILE A 4 15.07 -0.74 24.68
N PHE A 5 15.05 -0.74 26.01
CA PHE A 5 13.82 -0.72 26.80
C PHE A 5 13.05 0.60 26.66
N CYS A 6 13.75 1.73 26.52
CA CYS A 6 13.12 3.04 26.35
C CYS A 6 12.41 3.16 24.98
N LYS A 7 12.94 2.54 23.94
CA LYS A 7 12.32 2.55 22.59
C LYS A 7 11.03 1.74 22.53
N ALA A 8 11.00 0.55 23.15
CA ALA A 8 9.83 -0.32 23.17
C ALA A 8 8.64 0.25 23.95
N GLN A 9 8.91 1.12 24.94
CA GLN A 9 7.88 1.79 25.72
C GLN A 9 7.26 2.96 24.94
N THR A 10 8.04 3.59 24.06
CA THR A 10 7.61 4.75 23.28
C THR A 10 6.72 4.35 22.09
N ASP A 11 7.06 3.29 21.35
CA ASP A 11 6.24 2.85 20.21
C ASP A 11 4.87 2.34 20.67
N ARG A 12 4.78 1.61 21.80
CA ARG A 12 3.51 1.16 22.40
C ARG A 12 2.61 2.32 22.83
N GLN A 13 3.19 3.38 23.41
CA GLN A 13 2.43 4.57 23.78
C GLN A 13 1.86 5.29 22.57
N LEU A 14 2.66 5.41 21.50
CA LEU A 14 2.24 6.00 20.24
C LEU A 14 1.14 5.19 19.55
N ILE A 15 1.25 3.84 19.55
CA ILE A 15 0.21 2.95 19.04
C ILE A 15 -1.08 3.14 19.83
N ARG A 16 -1.05 3.18 21.16
CA ARG A 16 -2.24 3.41 21.99
C ARG A 16 -2.89 4.77 21.71
N LYS A 17 -2.07 5.81 21.48
CA LYS A 17 -2.57 7.13 21.12
C LYS A 17 -3.20 7.13 19.74
N GLY A 18 -2.54 6.51 18.76
CA GLY A 18 -3.10 6.32 17.42
C GLY A 18 -4.42 5.56 17.43
N ASN A 19 -4.53 4.49 18.23
CA ASN A 19 -5.77 3.73 18.39
C ASN A 19 -6.91 4.58 18.96
N ARG A 20 -6.63 5.43 19.94
CA ARG A 20 -7.64 6.36 20.50
C ARG A 20 -8.14 7.34 19.45
N GLU A 21 -7.24 7.91 18.64
CA GLU A 21 -7.63 8.79 17.55
C GLU A 21 -8.42 8.05 16.46
N PHE A 22 -8.04 6.81 16.16
CA PHE A 22 -8.76 5.96 15.21
C PHE A 22 -10.19 5.67 15.66
N GLN A 23 -10.39 5.34 16.94
CA GLN A 23 -11.73 5.13 17.54
C GLN A 23 -12.61 6.38 17.46
N LYS A 24 -12.02 7.56 17.57
CA LYS A 24 -12.70 8.84 17.37
C LYS A 24 -12.95 9.17 15.88
N LYS A 25 -12.62 8.25 14.97
CA LYS A 25 -12.68 8.43 13.51
C LYS A 25 -11.74 9.55 13.00
N ASN A 26 -10.78 9.99 13.81
CA ASN A 26 -9.78 10.97 13.45
C ASN A 26 -8.58 10.27 12.79
N TYR A 27 -8.81 9.77 11.58
CA TYR A 27 -7.86 8.90 10.88
C TYR A 27 -6.55 9.61 10.51
N VAL A 28 -6.59 10.93 10.31
CA VAL A 28 -5.39 11.74 10.02
C VAL A 28 -4.46 11.80 11.23
N ASN A 29 -5.00 12.05 12.42
CA ASN A 29 -4.20 12.06 13.64
C ASN A 29 -3.75 10.64 14.01
N ALA A 30 -4.57 9.62 13.79
CA ALA A 30 -4.16 8.23 13.95
C ALA A 30 -2.97 7.88 13.05
N GLU A 31 -2.99 8.26 11.77
CA GLU A 31 -1.87 8.11 10.84
C GLU A 31 -0.59 8.72 11.38
N ILE A 32 -0.66 9.97 11.89
CA ILE A 32 0.50 10.68 12.45
C ILE A 32 1.13 9.87 13.60
N GLU A 33 0.31 9.40 14.55
CA GLU A 33 0.81 8.66 15.70
C GLU A 33 1.38 7.28 15.31
N PHE A 34 0.74 6.56 14.36
CA PHE A 34 1.27 5.29 13.85
C PHE A 34 2.57 5.47 13.06
N ARG A 35 2.72 6.55 12.28
CA ARG A 35 3.98 6.87 11.60
C ARG A 35 5.10 7.18 12.59
N LYS A 36 4.82 7.89 13.69
CA LYS A 36 5.77 8.08 14.77
C LYS A 36 6.18 6.75 15.41
N ALA A 37 5.23 5.83 15.64
CA ALA A 37 5.54 4.52 16.17
C ALA A 37 6.48 3.72 15.24
N ILE A 38 6.24 3.76 13.93
CA ILE A 38 7.08 3.12 12.92
C ILE A 38 8.47 3.77 12.85
N ALA A 39 8.59 5.09 13.06
CA ALA A 39 9.89 5.75 13.12
C ALA A 39 10.76 5.25 14.30
N PHE A 40 10.14 4.85 15.42
CA PHE A 40 10.84 4.21 16.54
C PHE A 40 11.11 2.73 16.31
N ASN A 41 10.14 2.00 15.73
CA ASN A 41 10.25 0.58 15.45
C ASN A 41 9.69 0.27 14.06
N PRO A 42 10.53 0.29 13.00
CA PRO A 42 10.11 0.14 11.62
C PRO A 42 9.47 -1.22 11.28
N THR A 43 9.73 -2.22 12.11
CA THR A 43 9.24 -3.60 11.92
C THR A 43 8.12 -3.97 12.89
N ASN A 44 7.55 -3.00 13.63
CA ASN A 44 6.42 -3.28 14.51
C ASN A 44 5.17 -3.64 13.68
N PRO A 45 4.70 -4.91 13.72
CA PRO A 45 3.60 -5.37 12.87
C PRO A 45 2.28 -4.67 13.18
N GLN A 46 2.03 -4.38 14.45
CA GLN A 46 0.80 -3.70 14.88
C GLN A 46 0.76 -2.25 14.39
N ALA A 47 1.88 -1.53 14.46
CA ALA A 47 1.96 -0.15 13.97
C ALA A 47 1.78 -0.10 12.44
N LEU A 48 2.38 -1.03 11.70
CA LEU A 48 2.25 -1.15 10.25
C LEU A 48 0.82 -1.49 9.83
N TYR A 49 0.18 -2.46 10.50
CA TYR A 49 -1.20 -2.83 10.26
C TYR A 49 -2.16 -1.66 10.54
N ASN A 50 -2.04 -1.04 11.71
CA ASN A 50 -2.90 0.06 12.11
C ASN A 50 -2.73 1.29 11.19
N LEU A 51 -1.49 1.58 10.74
CA LEU A 51 -1.25 2.59 9.72
C LEU A 51 -1.96 2.24 8.41
N GLY A 52 -1.82 1.00 7.93
CA GLY A 52 -2.51 0.52 6.73
C GLY A 52 -4.02 0.70 6.82
N THR A 53 -4.61 0.34 7.96
CA THR A 53 -6.05 0.50 8.21
C THR A 53 -6.46 1.98 8.29
N ALA A 54 -5.68 2.83 8.95
CA ALA A 54 -5.96 4.27 9.01
C ALA A 54 -5.89 4.94 7.63
N LEU A 55 -4.98 4.50 6.78
CA LEU A 55 -4.86 4.96 5.39
C LEU A 55 -6.04 4.47 4.52
N LEU A 56 -6.49 3.23 4.73
CA LEU A 56 -7.68 2.68 4.07
C LEU A 56 -8.92 3.54 4.39
N MET A 57 -9.12 3.89 5.67
CA MET A 57 -10.23 4.75 6.08
C MET A 57 -10.16 6.17 5.50
N GLN A 58 -8.97 6.60 5.07
CA GLN A 58 -8.75 7.86 4.37
C GLN A 58 -8.82 7.71 2.83
N LYS A 59 -9.13 6.50 2.30
CA LYS A 59 -9.12 6.18 0.86
C LYS A 59 -7.75 6.37 0.20
N LYS A 60 -6.66 6.26 0.97
CA LYS A 60 -5.28 6.27 0.49
C LYS A 60 -4.81 4.85 0.15
N ASP A 61 -5.57 4.17 -0.70
CA ASP A 61 -5.56 2.72 -0.88
C ASP A 61 -4.21 2.16 -1.34
N SER A 62 -3.52 2.82 -2.27
CA SER A 62 -2.21 2.38 -2.76
C SER A 62 -1.13 2.38 -1.67
N VAL A 63 -1.17 3.38 -0.78
CA VAL A 63 -0.24 3.45 0.37
C VAL A 63 -0.66 2.46 1.45
N ALA A 64 -1.97 2.29 1.67
CA ALA A 64 -2.52 1.31 2.61
C ALA A 64 -2.07 -0.11 2.26
N ILE A 65 -2.18 -0.54 0.98
CA ILE A 65 -1.71 -1.84 0.51
C ILE A 65 -0.22 -2.03 0.84
N LYS A 66 0.64 -1.03 0.57
CA LYS A 66 2.08 -1.12 0.87
C LYS A 66 2.34 -1.34 2.36
N MET A 67 1.60 -0.66 3.24
CA MET A 67 1.76 -0.82 4.69
C MET A 67 1.24 -2.17 5.17
N LEU A 68 0.10 -2.62 4.68
CA LEU A 68 -0.46 -3.93 4.98
C LEU A 68 0.46 -5.06 4.49
N GLN A 69 1.04 -4.95 3.30
CA GLN A 69 2.03 -5.91 2.80
C GLN A 69 3.28 -5.98 3.68
N LYS A 70 3.77 -4.83 4.19
CA LYS A 70 4.87 -4.81 5.15
C LYS A 70 4.45 -5.49 6.46
N ALA A 71 3.23 -5.21 6.96
CA ALA A 71 2.70 -5.86 8.15
C ALA A 71 2.63 -7.39 7.98
N CYS A 72 2.06 -7.88 6.87
CA CYS A 72 2.00 -9.31 6.56
C CYS A 72 3.37 -10.01 6.63
N LYS A 73 4.44 -9.34 6.16
CA LYS A 73 5.80 -9.91 6.12
C LYS A 73 6.42 -10.08 7.50
N VAL A 74 6.12 -9.18 8.44
CA VAL A 74 6.74 -9.16 9.77
C VAL A 74 5.83 -9.74 10.86
N GLU A 75 4.53 -9.91 10.60
CA GLU A 75 3.58 -10.48 11.55
C GLU A 75 3.79 -11.98 11.70
N LYS A 76 3.84 -12.44 12.94
CA LYS A 76 4.03 -13.86 13.32
C LYS A 76 2.72 -14.54 13.72
N ASN A 77 1.72 -13.78 14.16
CA ASN A 77 0.42 -14.32 14.53
C ASN A 77 -0.42 -14.55 13.28
N GLU A 78 -0.83 -15.79 13.06
CA GLU A 78 -1.55 -16.21 11.85
C GLU A 78 -2.88 -15.47 11.67
N VAL A 79 -3.66 -15.28 12.75
CA VAL A 79 -4.94 -14.56 12.68
C VAL A 79 -4.73 -13.09 12.27
N ARG A 80 -3.73 -12.40 12.85
CA ARG A 80 -3.42 -11.02 12.46
C ARG A 80 -2.86 -10.93 11.04
N LYS A 81 -2.11 -11.92 10.62
CA LYS A 81 -1.63 -12.04 9.24
C LYS A 81 -2.80 -12.21 8.26
N ALA A 82 -3.78 -13.04 8.63
CA ALA A 82 -5.03 -13.18 7.88
C ALA A 82 -5.76 -11.84 7.72
N GLN A 83 -5.85 -11.06 8.79
CA GLN A 83 -6.47 -9.73 8.75
C GLN A 83 -5.75 -8.76 7.80
N CYS A 84 -4.42 -8.83 7.72
CA CYS A 84 -3.67 -8.03 6.74
C CYS A 84 -4.07 -8.38 5.30
N PHE A 85 -4.13 -9.67 4.97
CA PHE A 85 -4.53 -10.15 3.64
C PHE A 85 -6.01 -9.86 3.36
N HIS A 86 -6.89 -9.99 4.35
CA HIS A 86 -8.29 -9.60 4.23
C HIS A 86 -8.43 -8.13 3.78
N ASN A 87 -7.77 -7.22 4.48
CA ASN A 87 -7.83 -5.80 4.15
C ASN A 87 -7.25 -5.47 2.77
N ILE A 88 -6.19 -6.16 2.34
CA ILE A 88 -5.68 -6.05 0.96
C ILE A 88 -6.74 -6.53 -0.03
N GLY A 89 -7.39 -7.66 0.23
CA GLY A 89 -8.48 -8.19 -0.57
C GLY A 89 -9.65 -7.22 -0.68
N TYR A 90 -10.04 -6.61 0.43
CA TYR A 90 -11.10 -5.60 0.47
C TYR A 90 -10.77 -4.37 -0.40
N ILE A 91 -9.55 -3.85 -0.33
CA ILE A 91 -9.11 -2.74 -1.19
C ILE A 91 -9.16 -3.16 -2.66
N CYS A 92 -8.61 -4.31 -3.02
CA CYS A 92 -8.65 -4.82 -4.39
C CYS A 92 -10.09 -5.00 -4.89
N GLN A 93 -10.97 -5.55 -4.06
CA GLN A 93 -12.39 -5.72 -4.38
C GLN A 93 -13.09 -4.37 -4.64
N SER A 94 -12.85 -3.34 -3.83
CA SER A 94 -13.42 -2.01 -3.99
C SER A 94 -13.01 -1.33 -5.30
N HIS A 95 -11.81 -1.65 -5.80
CA HIS A 95 -11.31 -1.22 -7.09
C HIS A 95 -11.66 -2.19 -8.24
N GLN A 96 -12.53 -3.18 -7.99
CA GLN A 96 -12.94 -4.19 -8.97
C GLN A 96 -11.76 -5.04 -9.52
N MET A 97 -10.65 -5.09 -8.80
CA MET A 97 -9.49 -5.93 -9.07
C MET A 97 -9.76 -7.33 -8.50
N TYR A 98 -10.69 -8.04 -9.14
CA TYR A 98 -11.26 -9.28 -8.56
C TYR A 98 -10.24 -10.42 -8.50
N VAL A 99 -9.29 -10.49 -9.43
CA VAL A 99 -8.24 -11.51 -9.44
C VAL A 99 -7.34 -11.37 -8.22
N GLU A 100 -6.84 -10.15 -8.00
CA GLU A 100 -5.98 -9.80 -6.86
C GLU A 100 -6.73 -9.95 -5.53
N ALA A 101 -8.02 -9.54 -5.50
CA ALA A 101 -8.87 -9.73 -4.33
C ALA A 101 -9.03 -11.22 -3.97
N ILE A 102 -9.30 -12.08 -4.97
CA ILE A 102 -9.41 -13.52 -4.81
C ILE A 102 -8.11 -14.12 -4.26
N GLN A 103 -6.96 -13.69 -4.77
CA GLN A 103 -5.66 -14.14 -4.28
C GLN A 103 -5.44 -13.75 -2.82
N ALA A 104 -5.70 -12.47 -2.49
CA ALA A 104 -5.55 -11.97 -1.12
C ALA A 104 -6.49 -12.67 -0.14
N TYR A 105 -7.76 -12.88 -0.50
CA TYR A 105 -8.71 -13.61 0.36
C TYR A 105 -8.35 -15.09 0.52
N LYS A 106 -7.80 -15.73 -0.50
CA LYS A 106 -7.28 -17.10 -0.37
C LYS A 106 -6.11 -17.17 0.63
N GLU A 107 -5.19 -16.21 0.56
CA GLU A 107 -4.10 -16.13 1.55
C GLU A 107 -4.65 -15.86 2.96
N ALA A 108 -5.63 -14.96 3.12
CA ALA A 108 -6.27 -14.73 4.41
C ALA A 108 -6.86 -16.02 4.99
N LEU A 109 -7.61 -16.79 4.19
CA LEU A 109 -8.20 -18.06 4.62
C LEU A 109 -7.19 -19.18 4.85
N ARG A 110 -6.00 -19.11 4.25
CA ARG A 110 -4.90 -20.06 4.56
C ARG A 110 -4.38 -19.85 5.97
N HIS A 111 -4.34 -18.60 6.43
CA HIS A 111 -3.89 -18.22 7.78
C HIS A 111 -5.00 -18.28 8.83
N ASN A 112 -6.27 -18.04 8.43
CA ASN A 112 -7.45 -18.19 9.29
C ASN A 112 -8.61 -18.83 8.52
N PRO A 113 -8.72 -20.17 8.52
CA PRO A 113 -9.77 -20.87 7.78
C PRO A 113 -11.19 -20.59 8.28
N ASN A 114 -11.35 -20.12 9.51
CA ASN A 114 -12.67 -19.92 10.15
C ASN A 114 -13.23 -18.51 9.95
N ASP A 115 -12.65 -17.72 9.07
CA ASP A 115 -13.12 -16.35 8.78
C ASP A 115 -14.26 -16.38 7.75
N ASP A 116 -15.49 -16.30 8.24
CA ASP A 116 -16.70 -16.35 7.41
C ASP A 116 -16.85 -15.12 6.53
N GLU A 117 -16.43 -13.93 7.01
CA GLU A 117 -16.47 -12.70 6.23
C GLU A 117 -15.54 -12.80 5.01
N THR A 118 -14.30 -13.24 5.24
CA THR A 118 -13.34 -13.47 4.15
C THR A 118 -13.85 -14.52 3.16
N ARG A 119 -14.50 -15.58 3.66
CA ARG A 119 -15.08 -16.64 2.82
C ARG A 119 -16.21 -16.12 1.94
N TYR A 120 -17.09 -15.29 2.51
CA TYR A 120 -18.15 -14.63 1.77
C TYR A 120 -17.60 -13.70 0.69
N ASN A 121 -16.63 -12.84 1.03
CA ASN A 121 -16.01 -11.90 0.11
C ASN A 121 -15.27 -12.61 -1.03
N LEU A 122 -14.61 -13.72 -0.74
CA LEU A 122 -13.99 -14.59 -1.77
C LEU A 122 -15.02 -15.13 -2.75
N ALA A 123 -16.16 -15.64 -2.24
CA ALA A 123 -17.24 -16.17 -3.07
C ALA A 123 -17.85 -15.06 -3.95
N LEU A 124 -18.08 -13.89 -3.36
CA LEU A 124 -18.59 -12.71 -4.06
C LEU A 124 -17.64 -12.29 -5.19
N CYS A 125 -16.34 -12.17 -4.93
CA CYS A 125 -15.35 -11.79 -5.94
C CYS A 125 -15.31 -12.81 -7.08
N LYS A 126 -15.37 -14.12 -6.80
CA LYS A 126 -15.44 -15.17 -7.83
C LYS A 126 -16.69 -15.02 -8.71
N LYS A 127 -17.85 -14.70 -8.13
CA LYS A 127 -19.10 -14.45 -8.87
C LYS A 127 -19.00 -13.21 -9.76
N LEU A 128 -18.46 -12.11 -9.20
CA LEU A 128 -18.29 -10.85 -9.95
C LEU A 128 -17.31 -11.01 -11.12
N LEU A 129 -16.23 -11.75 -10.91
CA LEU A 129 -15.26 -12.07 -11.94
C LEU A 129 -15.90 -12.87 -13.09
N LYS A 130 -16.65 -13.91 -12.75
CA LYS A 130 -17.38 -14.72 -13.75
C LYS A 130 -18.36 -13.88 -14.58
N ASN A 131 -19.01 -12.91 -13.96
CA ASN A 131 -19.98 -12.03 -14.62
C ASN A 131 -19.33 -10.91 -15.46
N ASN A 132 -18.05 -10.61 -15.26
CA ASN A 132 -17.30 -9.55 -15.94
C ASN A 132 -15.95 -10.04 -16.50
N PRO A 133 -15.92 -11.02 -17.42
CA PRO A 133 -14.66 -11.64 -17.87
C PRO A 133 -13.75 -10.71 -18.68
N GLN A 134 -14.27 -9.57 -19.18
CA GLN A 134 -13.46 -8.62 -19.97
C GLN A 134 -12.50 -7.77 -19.13
N LYS A 135 -12.74 -7.62 -17.83
CA LYS A 135 -11.82 -6.88 -16.92
C LYS A 135 -10.55 -7.67 -16.63
N ASP A 136 -10.61 -9.00 -16.64
CA ASP A 136 -9.46 -9.89 -16.43
C ASP A 136 -8.38 -9.77 -17.50
N LYS A 137 -8.78 -9.63 -18.77
CA LYS A 137 -7.81 -9.59 -19.87
C LYS A 137 -6.95 -8.32 -19.87
N LYS A 138 -7.50 -7.18 -19.42
CA LYS A 138 -6.75 -5.91 -19.32
C LYS A 138 -5.80 -5.87 -18.13
N GLN A 139 -6.17 -6.51 -16.99
CA GLN A 139 -5.33 -6.55 -15.81
C GLN A 139 -4.18 -7.55 -15.93
N ASN A 140 -4.43 -8.72 -16.55
CA ASN A 140 -3.39 -9.74 -16.72
C ASN A 140 -2.30 -9.30 -17.72
N GLN A 141 -2.60 -8.42 -18.67
CA GLN A 141 -1.61 -7.83 -19.56
C GLN A 141 -0.73 -6.79 -18.85
N ASN A 142 -1.29 -6.01 -17.91
CA ASN A 142 -0.53 -5.03 -17.13
C ASN A 142 0.39 -5.69 -16.07
N SER A 143 0.00 -6.83 -15.52
CA SER A 143 0.84 -7.59 -14.57
C SER A 143 2.01 -8.27 -15.27
N LYS A 144 1.78 -8.86 -16.47
CA LYS A 144 2.84 -9.50 -17.26
C LYS A 144 3.88 -8.52 -17.83
N ASN A 145 3.48 -7.27 -18.09
CA ASN A 145 4.44 -6.24 -18.53
C ASN A 145 5.32 -5.73 -17.38
N LYS A 146 4.80 -5.67 -16.13
CA LYS A 146 5.62 -5.27 -14.97
C LYS A 146 6.70 -6.29 -14.60
N ASP A 147 6.48 -7.57 -14.87
CA ASP A 147 7.49 -8.59 -14.61
C ASP A 147 8.53 -8.66 -15.73
N LYS A 148 8.15 -8.35 -16.99
CA LYS A 148 9.10 -8.25 -18.11
C LYS A 148 10.02 -7.04 -18.01
N ASP A 149 9.55 -5.91 -17.47
CA ASP A 149 10.38 -4.72 -17.27
C ASP A 149 11.40 -4.90 -16.13
N LYS A 150 11.12 -5.77 -15.15
CA LYS A 150 12.09 -6.15 -14.12
C LYS A 150 13.18 -7.11 -14.62
N GLU A 151 12.89 -7.92 -15.61
CA GLU A 151 13.86 -8.84 -16.23
C GLU A 151 14.74 -8.12 -17.25
N LYS A 152 14.20 -7.14 -18.01
CA LYS A 152 14.97 -6.34 -18.96
C LYS A 152 15.98 -5.43 -18.26
N SER A 153 15.65 -4.85 -17.10
CA SER A 153 16.57 -3.96 -16.38
C SER A 153 17.79 -4.67 -15.74
N LYS A 154 17.83 -6.01 -15.76
CA LYS A 154 19.00 -6.81 -15.35
C LYS A 154 19.89 -7.24 -16.50
N LYS A 155 19.41 -7.22 -17.76
CA LYS A 155 20.19 -7.63 -18.95
C LYS A 155 20.86 -6.47 -19.70
N ASP A 156 20.46 -5.23 -19.46
CA ASP A 156 20.98 -4.06 -20.20
C ASP A 156 22.26 -3.45 -19.58
N LYS A 157 22.95 -4.18 -18.69
CA LYS A 157 24.27 -3.77 -18.17
C LYS A 157 25.46 -4.45 -18.82
N GLU A 158 25.23 -5.36 -19.76
CA GLU A 158 26.31 -5.99 -20.53
C GLU A 158 25.97 -5.97 -22.03
N ASN A 159 26.11 -4.88 -22.69
CA ASN A 159 26.52 -4.73 -24.09
C ASN A 159 26.16 -3.33 -24.59
N LYS A 160 27.09 -2.43 -24.41
CA LYS A 160 27.26 -1.30 -25.32
C LYS A 160 28.44 -1.66 -26.19
N ASP A 161 28.14 -2.07 -27.40
CA ASP A 161 28.87 -1.66 -28.63
C ASP A 161 28.15 -2.22 -29.85
N ASN A 162 28.06 -1.34 -30.86
CA ASN A 162 27.88 -1.54 -32.28
C ASN A 162 26.51 -1.48 -32.94
N GLN A 163 26.44 -0.39 -33.69
CA GLN A 163 25.97 -0.18 -35.08
C GLN A 163 24.49 0.11 -35.35
N GLN A 164 24.37 1.39 -35.72
CA GLN A 164 23.59 2.03 -36.80
C GLN A 164 23.08 1.10 -37.93
N ASP A 165 21.88 1.20 -38.35
CA ASP A 165 21.38 1.82 -39.57
C ASP A 165 20.00 1.28 -40.05
N LYS A 166 19.18 2.23 -40.50
CA LYS A 166 18.20 2.21 -41.61
C LYS A 166 16.82 1.62 -41.50
N ASN A 167 15.94 2.57 -41.62
CA ASN A 167 14.85 2.80 -42.61
C ASN A 167 13.49 2.13 -42.48
N GLU A 168 12.56 3.03 -42.32
CA GLU A 168 11.39 3.42 -43.15
C GLU A 168 10.16 2.52 -43.26
N LYS A 169 9.05 3.18 -42.92
CA LYS A 169 7.71 3.26 -43.53
C LYS A 169 6.78 2.03 -43.51
N LYS A 170 5.65 2.15 -42.90
CA LYS A 170 4.36 2.58 -43.50
C LYS A 170 3.15 2.41 -42.56
N ASP A 171 2.35 3.44 -42.61
CA ASP A 171 0.97 3.63 -42.20
C ASP A 171 0.05 2.41 -42.17
N LYS A 172 -0.84 2.32 -41.19
CA LYS A 172 -2.29 2.46 -41.37
C LYS A 172 -3.05 2.55 -40.07
N LYS A 173 -3.76 3.66 -39.94
CA LYS A 173 -4.94 3.99 -39.15
C LYS A 173 -5.75 2.78 -38.68
N GLN A 174 -6.07 2.75 -37.39
CA GLN A 174 -7.46 2.74 -36.92
C GLN A 174 -7.51 3.07 -35.43
N ASN A 175 -8.27 4.10 -35.14
CA ASN A 175 -8.61 4.61 -33.82
C ASN A 175 -9.71 3.72 -33.21
N PRO A 176 -9.66 3.37 -31.93
CA PRO A 176 -10.78 3.62 -31.07
C PRO A 176 -10.34 4.43 -29.84
N LYS A 177 -10.82 5.64 -29.78
CA LYS A 177 -10.94 6.41 -28.55
C LYS A 177 -11.86 5.63 -27.61
N GLU A 178 -11.34 5.32 -26.43
CA GLU A 178 -12.02 5.46 -25.14
C GLU A 178 -11.16 4.85 -24.03
N ASN A 179 -10.86 5.69 -23.03
CA ASN A 179 -10.30 5.34 -21.71
C ASN A 179 -8.86 4.82 -21.63
N GLN A 180 -7.93 5.41 -22.35
CA GLN A 180 -6.56 5.48 -21.88
C GLN A 180 -6.41 6.83 -21.15
N MET A 181 -6.28 6.77 -19.81
CA MET A 181 -5.77 7.89 -19.05
C MET A 181 -4.42 8.25 -19.68
N SER A 182 -4.29 9.45 -20.24
CA SER A 182 -3.08 9.87 -20.94
C SER A 182 -1.89 9.71 -19.98
N LYS A 183 -0.69 9.43 -20.51
CA LYS A 183 0.52 9.37 -19.68
C LYS A 183 0.66 10.62 -18.82
N GLU A 184 0.28 11.76 -19.34
CA GLU A 184 0.25 13.05 -18.65
C GLU A 184 -0.69 13.08 -17.44
N ASN A 185 -1.90 12.50 -17.55
CA ASN A 185 -2.81 12.39 -16.40
C ASN A 185 -2.28 11.41 -15.35
N ALA A 186 -1.62 10.33 -15.75
CA ALA A 186 -1.00 9.39 -14.84
C ALA A 186 0.20 10.01 -14.11
N GLU A 187 1.01 10.81 -14.81
CA GLU A 187 2.13 11.57 -14.23
C GLU A 187 1.64 12.69 -13.32
N GLN A 188 0.56 13.40 -13.69
CA GLN A 188 -0.05 14.40 -12.82
C GLN A 188 -0.60 13.80 -11.53
N LEU A 189 -1.28 12.66 -11.59
CA LEU A 189 -1.75 11.93 -10.41
C LEU A 189 -0.59 11.40 -9.56
N LEU A 190 0.48 10.93 -10.18
CA LEU A 190 1.68 10.49 -9.48
C LEU A 190 2.37 11.66 -8.78
N ASN A 191 2.51 12.79 -9.47
CA ASN A 191 3.11 14.02 -8.92
C ASN A 191 2.25 14.60 -7.79
N ALA A 192 0.93 14.61 -7.93
CA ALA A 192 0.02 15.02 -6.86
C ALA A 192 0.15 14.12 -5.62
N ALA A 193 0.22 12.79 -5.82
CA ALA A 193 0.42 11.85 -4.72
C ALA A 193 1.78 12.01 -4.03
N LEU A 194 2.85 12.33 -4.79
CA LEU A 194 4.18 12.64 -4.24
C LEU A 194 4.19 13.96 -3.46
N GLN A 195 3.47 14.97 -3.93
CA GLN A 195 3.33 16.24 -3.22
C GLN A 195 2.54 16.06 -1.90
N ASP A 196 1.45 15.31 -1.90
CA ASP A 196 0.68 14.99 -0.70
C ASP A 196 1.52 14.21 0.32
N GLU A 197 2.34 13.27 -0.14
CA GLU A 197 3.25 12.52 0.73
C GLU A 197 4.32 13.44 1.33
N LYS A 198 4.90 14.35 0.54
CA LYS A 198 5.87 15.34 1.00
C LYS A 198 5.26 16.33 1.99
N ALA A 199 4.05 16.80 1.74
CA ALA A 199 3.30 17.66 2.66
C ALA A 199 2.99 16.94 3.99
N THR A 200 2.62 15.66 3.92
CA THR A 200 2.37 14.83 5.11
C THR A 200 3.66 14.63 5.91
N GLN A 201 4.79 14.36 5.26
CA GLN A 201 6.10 14.24 5.90
C GLN A 201 6.53 15.55 6.57
N GLN A 202 6.29 16.70 5.95
CA GLN A 202 6.57 18.01 6.54
C GLN A 202 5.69 18.28 7.77
N ARG A 203 4.39 17.92 7.75
CA ARG A 203 3.50 18.03 8.91
C ARG A 203 3.96 17.16 10.07
N ILE A 204 4.39 15.93 9.78
CA ILE A 204 4.94 15.01 10.77
C ILE A 204 6.24 15.57 11.39
N SER A 205 7.15 16.06 10.56
CA SER A 205 8.40 16.68 10.99
C SER A 205 8.15 17.89 11.90
N LYS A 206 7.25 18.80 11.53
CA LYS A 206 6.84 19.93 12.36
C LYS A 206 6.19 19.49 13.68
N ALA A 207 5.33 18.46 13.66
CA ALA A 207 4.70 17.94 14.88
C ALA A 207 5.72 17.30 15.84
N ILE A 208 6.75 16.62 15.31
CA ILE A 208 7.86 16.07 16.10
C ILE A 208 8.68 17.20 16.72
N GLN A 209 9.03 18.23 15.96
CA GLN A 209 9.76 19.40 16.47
C GLN A 209 8.98 20.15 17.55
N GLN A 210 7.67 20.37 17.36
CA GLN A 210 6.83 21.03 18.38
C GLN A 210 6.72 20.20 19.66
N SER A 211 6.65 18.89 19.56
CA SER A 211 6.60 18.00 20.74
C SER A 211 7.92 18.03 21.51
N SER A 212 9.05 18.15 20.82
CA SER A 212 10.38 18.27 21.42
C SER A 212 10.56 19.63 22.12
N ARG A 213 10.10 20.73 21.50
CA ARG A 213 10.14 22.07 22.12
C ARG A 213 9.27 22.16 23.38
N ARG A 214 8.06 21.57 23.40
CA ARG A 214 7.18 21.53 24.58
C ARG A 214 7.77 20.71 25.74
N LYS A 215 8.57 19.67 25.44
CA LYS A 215 9.27 18.90 26.48
C LYS A 215 10.41 19.68 27.08
N LEU A 216 11.15 20.47 26.31
CA LEU A 216 12.21 21.33 26.81
C LEU A 216 11.67 22.47 27.68
N GLN A 217 10.51 23.03 27.35
CA GLN A 217 9.88 24.10 28.15
C GLN A 217 9.24 23.62 29.46
N LYS A 218 9.01 22.32 29.65
CA LYS A 218 8.45 21.75 30.90
C LYS A 218 9.51 21.30 31.92
N ASN A 219 10.77 21.35 31.56
CA ASN A 219 11.89 20.91 32.42
C ASN A 219 12.66 22.07 33.03
N TRP A 220 12.07 23.27 33.09
CA TRP A 220 12.56 24.46 33.83
C TRP A 220 11.54 24.84 34.89
#